data_bdac43b9fca124019182839eb12d1b24
#
_entry.id   bdac43b9fca124019182839eb12d1b24
#
_cell.length_a   1.000
_cell.length_b   1.000
_cell.length_c   1.000
_cell.angle_alpha   90.00
_cell.angle_beta   90.00
_cell.angle_gamma   90.00
#
_symmetry.space_group_name_H-M   'P 1'
#
loop_
_entity.id
_entity.type
_entity.pdbx_description
1 polymer ?
#
loop_
_entity_poly.entity_id
_entity_poly.type
_entity_poly.pdbx_seq_one_letter_code
_entity_poly.pdbx_strand_id
1 'polypeptide(L)'
;LAEALAKSTANDKPLIEEYRILCNGAPLPTDNEDVAKSVLNDLMRQMKERRIAFDISDLPLDTPTEINIARRRLESVIAQTDEIQYAQAQCNQWKEISDYMTLLIKGGGKTVYDEDNAIEVPKDETPAYLEWTLWRASLAIDHLVNMPYEVRGFKLDSDFMPVSAAGGGKGDLY
;
A
#
# COMPACT_ATOMS: atom_id res chain seq x y z
N LEU A 1 12.93 -9.03 2.11
CA LEU A 1 12.37 -8.87 0.77
C LEU A 1 12.50 -10.15 -0.06
N ALA A 2 13.72 -10.74 -0.16
CA ALA A 2 14.00 -11.98 -0.88
C ALA A 2 13.14 -13.17 -0.40
N GLU A 3 13.01 -13.35 0.92
CA GLU A 3 12.18 -14.41 1.51
C GLU A 3 10.69 -14.20 1.30
N ALA A 4 10.21 -12.97 1.35
CA ALA A 4 8.81 -12.64 1.10
C ALA A 4 8.44 -12.85 -0.37
N LEU A 5 9.30 -12.43 -1.31
CA LEU A 5 9.13 -12.69 -2.73
C LEU A 5 9.17 -14.21 -3.03
N ALA A 6 10.11 -14.95 -2.43
CA ALA A 6 10.22 -16.39 -2.62
C ALA A 6 8.96 -17.15 -2.14
N LYS A 7 8.30 -16.68 -1.07
CA LYS A 7 7.04 -17.27 -0.59
C LYS A 7 5.85 -16.92 -1.48
N SER A 8 5.75 -15.67 -1.96
CA SER A 8 4.64 -15.24 -2.83
C SER A 8 4.74 -15.81 -4.25
N THR A 9 5.95 -16.15 -4.71
CA THR A 9 6.22 -16.62 -6.08
C THR A 9 6.51 -18.11 -6.18
N ALA A 10 6.35 -18.86 -5.08
CA ALA A 10 6.73 -20.29 -5.00
C ALA A 10 6.13 -21.17 -6.13
N ASN A 11 5.03 -20.74 -6.74
CA ASN A 11 4.36 -21.45 -7.84
C ASN A 11 4.51 -20.75 -9.20
N ASP A 12 5.16 -19.59 -9.28
CA ASP A 12 5.31 -18.83 -10.51
C ASP A 12 6.75 -18.94 -11.04
N LYS A 13 6.99 -19.96 -11.87
CA LYS A 13 8.31 -20.23 -12.44
C LYS A 13 8.91 -19.06 -13.23
N PRO A 14 8.15 -18.30 -14.07
CA PRO A 14 8.69 -17.14 -14.77
C PRO A 14 9.19 -16.06 -13.81
N LEU A 15 8.43 -15.75 -12.77
CA LEU A 15 8.79 -14.71 -11.80
C LEU A 15 10.00 -15.10 -10.95
N ILE A 16 10.16 -16.39 -10.62
CA ILE A 16 11.34 -16.92 -9.92
C ILE A 16 12.59 -16.76 -10.80
N GLU A 17 12.46 -17.01 -12.09
CA GLU A 17 13.60 -16.88 -13.02
C GLU A 17 14.00 -15.41 -13.21
N GLU A 18 13.04 -14.50 -13.37
CA GLU A 18 13.30 -13.06 -13.41
C GLU A 18 13.98 -12.57 -12.13
N TYR A 19 13.50 -13.02 -10.97
CA TYR A 19 14.11 -12.69 -9.68
C TYR A 19 15.56 -13.22 -9.60
N ARG A 20 15.81 -14.44 -10.08
CA ARG A 20 17.15 -15.01 -10.10
C ARG A 20 18.11 -14.22 -11.01
N ILE A 21 17.64 -13.79 -12.17
CA ILE A 21 18.37 -12.95 -13.11
C ILE A 21 18.73 -11.61 -12.45
N LEU A 22 17.78 -10.96 -11.78
CA LEU A 22 17.99 -9.71 -11.06
C LEU A 22 18.98 -9.86 -9.88
N CYS A 23 18.90 -10.95 -9.13
CA CYS A 23 19.85 -11.24 -8.05
C CYS A 23 21.28 -11.47 -8.56
N ASN A 24 21.44 -11.87 -9.81
CA ASN A 24 22.76 -12.03 -10.46
C ASN A 24 23.32 -10.71 -11.03
N GLY A 25 22.69 -9.56 -10.71
CA GLY A 25 23.16 -8.23 -11.11
C GLY A 25 22.80 -7.85 -12.56
N ALA A 26 21.82 -8.52 -13.17
CA ALA A 26 21.29 -8.08 -14.45
C ALA A 26 20.61 -6.71 -14.30
N PRO A 27 20.75 -5.80 -15.29
CA PRO A 27 20.12 -4.49 -15.24
C PRO A 27 18.59 -4.64 -15.26
N LEU A 28 17.92 -3.84 -14.44
CA LEU A 28 16.46 -3.70 -14.51
C LEU A 28 16.06 -3.03 -15.83
N PRO A 29 14.87 -3.31 -16.39
CA PRO A 29 14.36 -2.56 -17.53
C PRO A 29 14.45 -1.04 -17.34
N THR A 30 14.21 -0.56 -16.11
CA THR A 30 14.29 0.84 -15.72
C THR A 30 15.71 1.38 -15.57
N ASP A 31 16.75 0.56 -15.71
CA ASP A 31 18.14 1.02 -15.83
C ASP A 31 18.45 1.55 -17.26
N ASN A 32 17.56 1.30 -18.21
CA ASN A 32 17.57 1.92 -19.51
C ASN A 32 16.88 3.29 -19.44
N GLU A 33 17.55 4.33 -19.89
CA GLU A 33 17.07 5.72 -19.80
C GLU A 33 15.75 5.93 -20.56
N ASP A 34 15.59 5.38 -21.74
CA ASP A 34 14.37 5.54 -22.55
C ASP A 34 13.18 4.86 -21.89
N VAL A 35 13.38 3.67 -21.32
CA VAL A 35 12.34 2.95 -20.59
C VAL A 35 11.97 3.69 -19.30
N ALA A 36 12.97 4.17 -18.55
CA ALA A 36 12.75 4.95 -17.34
C ALA A 36 11.94 6.23 -17.63
N LYS A 37 12.29 6.96 -18.71
CA LYS A 37 11.54 8.14 -19.18
C LYS A 37 10.12 7.79 -19.60
N SER A 38 9.91 6.69 -20.30
CA SER A 38 8.57 6.25 -20.71
C SER A 38 7.69 6.00 -19.50
N VAL A 39 8.18 5.26 -18.49
CA VAL A 39 7.45 4.99 -17.25
C VAL A 39 7.15 6.28 -16.49
N LEU A 40 8.09 7.21 -16.39
CA LEU A 40 7.89 8.50 -15.74
C LEU A 40 6.80 9.33 -16.46
N ASN A 41 6.83 9.37 -17.79
CA ASN A 41 5.84 10.10 -18.60
C ASN A 41 4.43 9.50 -18.46
N ASP A 42 4.32 8.17 -18.41
CA ASP A 42 3.04 7.50 -18.19
C ASP A 42 2.47 7.83 -16.79
N LEU A 43 3.31 7.87 -15.78
CA LEU A 43 2.92 8.25 -14.43
C LEU A 43 2.45 9.72 -14.37
N MET A 44 3.18 10.63 -14.99
CA MET A 44 2.81 12.03 -15.08
C MET A 44 1.46 12.22 -15.82
N ARG A 45 1.21 11.43 -16.87
CA ARG A 45 -0.08 11.42 -17.56
C ARG A 45 -1.21 10.98 -16.64
N GLN A 46 -1.04 9.86 -15.92
CA GLN A 46 -2.03 9.38 -14.93
C GLN A 46 -2.34 10.43 -13.86
N MET A 47 -1.32 11.10 -13.33
CA MET A 47 -1.51 12.17 -12.35
C MET A 47 -2.33 13.33 -12.91
N LYS A 48 -2.06 13.75 -14.16
CA LYS A 48 -2.85 14.80 -14.83
C LYS A 48 -4.30 14.38 -15.05
N GLU A 49 -4.54 13.16 -15.50
CA GLU A 49 -5.89 12.61 -15.68
C GLU A 49 -6.67 12.59 -14.36
N ARG A 50 -6.00 12.22 -13.26
CA ARG A 50 -6.55 12.21 -11.91
C ARG A 50 -6.59 13.59 -11.24
N ARG A 51 -6.08 14.64 -11.89
CA ARG A 51 -5.96 16.01 -11.37
C ARG A 51 -5.13 16.09 -10.07
N ILE A 52 -4.14 15.23 -9.92
CA ILE A 52 -3.21 15.25 -8.81
C ILE A 52 -2.10 16.27 -9.13
N ALA A 53 -1.95 17.28 -8.27
CA ALA A 53 -0.89 18.26 -8.42
C ALA A 53 0.48 17.63 -8.12
N PHE A 54 1.46 17.89 -8.98
CA PHE A 54 2.83 17.44 -8.79
C PHE A 54 3.82 18.46 -9.39
N ASP A 55 5.01 18.49 -8.83
CA ASP A 55 6.13 19.26 -9.34
C ASP A 55 7.41 18.43 -9.25
N ILE A 56 8.12 18.30 -10.36
CA ILE A 56 9.42 17.63 -10.49
C ILE A 56 10.46 18.56 -11.13
N SER A 57 10.18 19.85 -11.27
CA SER A 57 11.07 20.81 -11.92
C SER A 57 12.40 21.01 -11.20
N ASP A 58 12.45 20.65 -9.92
CA ASP A 58 13.64 20.70 -9.07
C ASP A 58 14.51 19.42 -9.16
N LEU A 59 14.04 18.39 -9.89
CA LEU A 59 14.73 17.11 -9.98
C LEU A 59 15.52 17.01 -11.29
N PRO A 60 16.80 16.60 -11.24
CA PRO A 60 17.53 16.25 -12.45
C PRO A 60 16.95 14.96 -13.06
N LEU A 61 16.94 14.89 -14.39
CA LEU A 61 16.41 13.76 -15.16
C LEU A 61 17.43 13.28 -16.23
N ASP A 62 18.71 13.45 -15.94
CA ASP A 62 19.80 13.19 -16.91
C ASP A 62 20.24 11.72 -16.89
N THR A 63 19.99 11.02 -15.80
CA THR A 63 20.39 9.62 -15.63
C THR A 63 19.20 8.73 -15.25
N PRO A 64 19.24 7.43 -15.57
CA PRO A 64 18.19 6.48 -15.14
C PRO A 64 17.93 6.49 -13.62
N THR A 65 18.98 6.69 -12.82
CA THR A 65 18.86 6.76 -11.36
C THR A 65 18.05 7.98 -10.92
N GLU A 66 18.31 9.14 -11.50
CA GLU A 66 17.58 10.38 -11.20
C GLU A 66 16.12 10.29 -11.65
N ILE A 67 15.88 9.73 -12.83
CA ILE A 67 14.53 9.46 -13.34
C ILE A 67 13.77 8.52 -12.39
N ASN A 68 14.42 7.50 -11.86
CA ASN A 68 13.81 6.58 -10.88
C ASN A 68 13.53 7.26 -9.53
N ILE A 69 14.34 8.23 -9.11
CA ILE A 69 14.06 9.05 -7.92
C ILE A 69 12.81 9.90 -8.15
N ALA A 70 12.71 10.58 -9.30
CA ALA A 70 11.52 11.34 -9.67
C ALA A 70 10.27 10.46 -9.71
N ARG A 71 10.37 9.27 -10.32
CA ARG A 71 9.28 8.28 -10.35
C ARG A 71 8.78 7.93 -8.95
N ARG A 72 9.69 7.57 -8.04
CA ARG A 72 9.32 7.21 -6.65
C ARG A 72 8.64 8.36 -5.91
N ARG A 73 9.08 9.61 -6.18
CA ARG A 73 8.43 10.79 -5.60
C ARG A 73 6.98 10.92 -6.08
N LEU A 74 6.72 10.74 -7.38
CA LEU A 74 5.37 10.78 -7.93
C LEU A 74 4.49 9.63 -7.44
N GLU A 75 5.03 8.40 -7.38
CA GLU A 75 4.34 7.23 -6.80
C GLU A 75 3.93 7.48 -5.34
N SER A 76 4.81 8.11 -4.55
CA SER A 76 4.50 8.51 -3.18
C SER A 76 3.35 9.51 -3.11
N VAL A 77 3.31 10.51 -3.99
CA VAL A 77 2.22 11.51 -4.04
C VAL A 77 0.89 10.84 -4.40
N ILE A 78 0.91 9.91 -5.34
CA ILE A 78 -0.30 9.13 -5.69
C ILE A 78 -0.78 8.34 -4.48
N ALA A 79 0.11 7.56 -3.85
CA ALA A 79 -0.25 6.74 -2.69
C ALA A 79 -0.82 7.56 -1.54
N GLN A 80 -0.23 8.72 -1.24
CA GLN A 80 -0.73 9.66 -0.22
C GLN A 80 -2.12 10.21 -0.60
N THR A 81 -2.33 10.54 -1.87
CA THR A 81 -3.62 11.04 -2.36
C THR A 81 -4.70 9.96 -2.24
N ASP A 82 -4.36 8.72 -2.58
CA ASP A 82 -5.28 7.59 -2.47
C ASP A 82 -5.63 7.30 -1.01
N GLU A 83 -4.67 7.38 -0.10
CA GLU A 83 -4.91 7.21 1.32
C GLU A 83 -5.79 8.33 1.92
N ILE A 84 -5.63 9.57 1.47
CA ILE A 84 -6.53 10.68 1.85
C ILE A 84 -7.96 10.40 1.37
N GLN A 85 -8.14 9.93 0.14
CA GLN A 85 -9.47 9.58 -0.39
C GLN A 85 -10.08 8.41 0.38
N TYR A 86 -9.29 7.38 0.68
CA TYR A 86 -9.71 6.27 1.52
C TYR A 86 -10.17 6.75 2.91
N ALA A 87 -9.39 7.63 3.54
CA ALA A 87 -9.73 8.20 4.84
C ALA A 87 -11.07 8.95 4.83
N GLN A 88 -11.30 9.77 3.79
CA GLN A 88 -12.55 10.50 3.62
C GLN A 88 -13.77 9.59 3.48
N ALA A 89 -13.60 8.40 2.91
CA ALA A 89 -14.67 7.43 2.76
C ALA A 89 -15.05 6.74 4.08
N GLN A 90 -14.16 6.71 5.10
CA GLN A 90 -14.38 5.94 6.33
C GLN A 90 -15.58 6.42 7.15
N CYS A 91 -15.97 7.69 7.06
CA CYS A 91 -17.16 8.21 7.74
C CYS A 91 -18.47 7.49 7.35
N ASN A 92 -18.49 6.83 6.19
CA ASN A 92 -19.62 6.05 5.69
C ASN A 92 -19.47 4.54 5.91
N GLN A 93 -18.37 4.08 6.52
CA GLN A 93 -18.03 2.65 6.65
C GLN A 93 -18.27 2.10 8.07
N TRP A 94 -19.07 2.76 8.89
CA TRP A 94 -19.30 2.39 10.30
C TRP A 94 -19.75 0.96 10.51
N LYS A 95 -20.62 0.47 9.63
CA LYS A 95 -21.09 -0.91 9.73
C LYS A 95 -19.96 -1.90 9.58
N GLU A 96 -19.15 -1.74 8.54
CA GLU A 96 -18.01 -2.61 8.25
C GLU A 96 -16.95 -2.54 9.37
N ILE A 97 -16.61 -1.33 9.84
CA ILE A 97 -15.69 -1.14 10.96
C ILE A 97 -16.19 -1.86 12.21
N SER A 98 -17.48 -1.75 12.51
CA SER A 98 -18.12 -2.44 13.65
C SER A 98 -18.10 -3.97 13.51
N ASP A 99 -18.28 -4.47 12.28
CA ASP A 99 -18.23 -5.89 11.98
C ASP A 99 -16.81 -6.46 12.14
N TYR A 100 -15.77 -5.71 11.70
CA TYR A 100 -14.37 -6.05 11.98
C TYR A 100 -14.08 -6.08 13.49
N MET A 101 -14.53 -5.07 14.25
CA MET A 101 -14.39 -5.08 15.72
C MET A 101 -15.05 -6.30 16.35
N THR A 102 -16.21 -6.70 15.85
CA THR A 102 -16.93 -7.89 16.35
C THR A 102 -16.14 -9.18 16.09
N LEU A 103 -15.51 -9.30 14.91
CA LEU A 103 -14.65 -10.43 14.59
C LEU A 103 -13.39 -10.44 15.46
N LEU A 104 -12.79 -9.29 15.71
CA LEU A 104 -11.62 -9.15 16.58
C LEU A 104 -11.90 -9.57 18.02
N ILE A 105 -13.06 -9.18 18.58
CA ILE A 105 -13.51 -9.62 19.93
C ILE A 105 -13.65 -11.15 20.00
N LYS A 106 -14.03 -11.79 18.90
CA LYS A 106 -14.14 -13.26 18.79
C LYS A 106 -12.80 -13.97 18.55
N GLY A 107 -11.73 -13.22 18.37
CA GLY A 107 -10.40 -13.78 18.06
C GLY A 107 -10.22 -14.15 16.58
N GLY A 108 -10.87 -13.46 15.69
CA GLY A 108 -10.85 -13.69 14.25
C GLY A 108 -12.09 -14.43 13.73
N GLY A 109 -12.18 -14.57 12.43
CA GLY A 109 -13.28 -15.26 11.73
C GLY A 109 -13.76 -14.51 10.49
N LYS A 110 -14.92 -14.91 9.98
CA LYS A 110 -15.51 -14.37 8.75
C LYS A 110 -16.97 -13.96 8.97
N THR A 111 -17.37 -12.87 8.37
CA THR A 111 -18.76 -12.44 8.21
C THR A 111 -19.08 -12.32 6.73
N VAL A 112 -20.11 -12.99 6.27
CA VAL A 112 -20.59 -12.95 4.88
C VAL A 112 -21.83 -12.08 4.81
N TYR A 113 -21.83 -11.09 3.93
CA TYR A 113 -22.99 -10.20 3.70
C TYR A 113 -23.87 -10.71 2.56
N ASP A 114 -23.21 -11.17 1.47
CA ASP A 114 -23.82 -11.77 0.28
C ASP A 114 -22.82 -12.69 -0.45
N GLU A 115 -23.14 -13.16 -1.66
CA GLU A 115 -22.31 -14.11 -2.42
C GLU A 115 -20.90 -13.55 -2.72
N ASP A 116 -20.77 -12.23 -2.93
CA ASP A 116 -19.55 -11.59 -3.37
C ASP A 116 -18.87 -10.76 -2.27
N ASN A 117 -19.59 -10.45 -1.17
CA ASN A 117 -19.14 -9.56 -0.11
C ASN A 117 -18.99 -10.27 1.22
N ALA A 118 -17.77 -10.37 1.68
CA ALA A 118 -17.45 -10.90 2.99
C ALA A 118 -16.25 -10.17 3.58
N ILE A 119 -16.24 -10.07 4.90
CA ILE A 119 -15.06 -9.62 5.65
C ILE A 119 -14.47 -10.79 6.41
N GLU A 120 -13.16 -10.81 6.54
CA GLU A 120 -12.43 -11.86 7.24
C GLU A 120 -11.29 -11.26 8.07
N VAL A 121 -11.11 -11.78 9.26
CA VAL A 121 -9.96 -11.52 10.13
C VAL A 121 -9.26 -12.86 10.38
N PRO A 122 -8.11 -13.11 9.72
CA PRO A 122 -7.31 -14.30 9.98
C PRO A 122 -6.87 -14.34 11.46
N LYS A 123 -6.90 -15.51 12.08
CA LYS A 123 -6.62 -15.66 13.53
C LYS A 123 -5.20 -15.27 13.92
N ASP A 124 -4.26 -15.54 13.04
CA ASP A 124 -2.83 -15.23 13.19
C ASP A 124 -2.49 -13.77 12.86
N GLU A 125 -3.39 -13.04 12.24
CA GLU A 125 -3.24 -11.63 11.86
C GLU A 125 -4.06 -10.66 12.74
N THR A 126 -4.75 -11.18 13.75
CA THR A 126 -5.61 -10.39 14.64
C THR A 126 -4.94 -9.10 15.17
N PRO A 127 -3.65 -9.06 15.56
CA PRO A 127 -3.02 -7.81 16.01
C PRO A 127 -2.95 -6.73 14.92
N ALA A 128 -2.57 -7.10 13.69
CA ALA A 128 -2.49 -6.16 12.57
C ALA A 128 -3.87 -5.60 12.20
N TYR A 129 -4.87 -6.47 12.17
CA TYR A 129 -6.26 -6.06 11.93
C TYR A 129 -6.83 -5.20 13.04
N LEU A 130 -6.41 -5.38 14.31
CA LEU A 130 -6.83 -4.53 15.42
C LEU A 130 -6.31 -3.10 15.23
N GLU A 131 -5.01 -2.93 14.98
CA GLU A 131 -4.41 -1.62 14.73
C GLU A 131 -5.07 -0.91 13.53
N TRP A 132 -5.24 -1.63 12.43
CA TRP A 132 -5.90 -1.13 11.23
C TRP A 132 -7.38 -0.75 11.48
N THR A 133 -8.14 -1.56 12.20
CA THR A 133 -9.55 -1.27 12.49
C THR A 133 -9.70 -0.07 13.43
N LEU A 134 -8.82 0.09 14.42
CA LEU A 134 -8.78 1.26 15.28
C LEU A 134 -8.42 2.53 14.52
N TRP A 135 -7.44 2.45 13.60
CA TRP A 135 -7.09 3.54 12.72
C TRP A 135 -8.28 3.95 11.83
N ARG A 136 -8.98 2.99 11.20
CA ARG A 136 -10.20 3.26 10.42
C ARG A 136 -11.29 3.92 11.27
N ALA A 137 -11.49 3.44 12.49
CA ALA A 137 -12.47 4.03 13.41
C ALA A 137 -12.10 5.48 13.76
N SER A 138 -10.82 5.76 13.98
CA SER A 138 -10.34 7.12 14.23
C SER A 138 -10.58 8.03 13.03
N LEU A 139 -10.28 7.56 11.81
CA LEU A 139 -10.56 8.29 10.57
C LEU A 139 -12.06 8.60 10.39
N ALA A 140 -12.93 7.70 10.84
CA ALA A 140 -14.38 7.85 10.70
C ALA A 140 -15.00 8.79 11.74
N ILE A 141 -14.37 8.96 12.90
CA ILE A 141 -14.87 9.79 14.01
C ILE A 141 -14.42 11.24 13.88
N ASP A 142 -13.18 11.48 13.43
CA ASP A 142 -12.54 12.78 13.56
C ASP A 142 -12.03 13.30 12.21
N HIS A 143 -12.09 14.63 12.07
CA HIS A 143 -11.34 15.36 11.08
C HIS A 143 -9.88 15.36 11.55
N LEU A 144 -9.08 14.42 11.08
CA LEU A 144 -7.67 14.32 11.44
C LEU A 144 -6.96 15.65 11.22
N VAL A 145 -6.34 16.14 12.27
CA VAL A 145 -5.44 17.30 12.20
C VAL A 145 -4.19 16.93 11.40
N ASN A 146 -3.76 15.66 11.50
CA ASN A 146 -2.63 15.09 10.76
C ASN A 146 -3.11 14.28 9.56
N MET A 147 -2.23 14.12 8.57
CA MET A 147 -2.54 13.29 7.41
C MET A 147 -2.63 11.80 7.79
N PRO A 148 -3.50 11.01 7.14
CA PRO A 148 -3.73 9.61 7.49
C PRO A 148 -2.46 8.78 7.55
N TYR A 149 -1.54 8.99 6.59
CA TYR A 149 -0.27 8.28 6.48
C TYR A 149 0.77 8.68 7.53
N GLU A 150 0.58 9.80 8.24
CA GLU A 150 1.48 10.27 9.29
C GLU A 150 1.17 9.66 10.66
N VAL A 151 -0.08 9.22 10.87
CA VAL A 151 -0.56 8.75 12.18
C VAL A 151 -0.60 7.23 12.31
N ARG A 152 -0.29 6.49 11.26
CA ARG A 152 -0.25 5.03 11.30
C ARG A 152 1.17 4.49 11.41
N GLY A 153 1.38 3.52 12.31
CA GLY A 153 2.67 2.82 12.47
C GLY A 153 2.79 1.51 11.66
N PHE A 154 1.75 1.11 10.91
CA PHE A 154 1.70 -0.14 10.14
C PHE A 154 1.67 0.14 8.63
N LYS A 155 1.88 -0.91 7.83
CA LYS A 155 1.84 -0.83 6.36
C LYS A 155 0.49 -1.28 5.82
N LEU A 156 0.08 -0.66 4.72
CA LEU A 156 -1.10 -1.03 3.93
C LEU A 156 -0.66 -1.63 2.60
N ASP A 157 -1.46 -2.55 2.07
CA ASP A 157 -1.36 -2.99 0.69
C ASP A 157 -2.13 -2.06 -0.26
N SER A 158 -2.24 -2.43 -1.55
CA SER A 158 -2.95 -1.65 -2.57
C SER A 158 -4.45 -1.52 -2.33
N ASP A 159 -5.04 -2.42 -1.55
CA ASP A 159 -6.46 -2.46 -1.22
C ASP A 159 -6.76 -1.85 0.16
N PHE A 160 -5.75 -1.15 0.73
CA PHE A 160 -5.79 -0.55 2.06
C PHE A 160 -6.01 -1.55 3.21
N MET A 161 -5.67 -2.83 3.00
CA MET A 161 -5.67 -3.83 4.05
C MET A 161 -4.34 -3.84 4.82
N PRO A 162 -4.34 -4.24 6.10
CA PRO A 162 -3.11 -4.27 6.88
C PRO A 162 -2.18 -5.36 6.35
N VAL A 163 -0.93 -4.99 6.07
CA VAL A 163 0.11 -5.97 5.75
C VAL A 163 0.58 -6.60 7.04
N SER A 164 0.31 -7.89 7.23
CA SER A 164 0.83 -8.65 8.36
C SER A 164 2.35 -8.58 8.39
N ALA A 165 2.91 -7.97 9.43
CA ALA A 165 4.32 -8.07 9.71
C ALA A 165 4.58 -9.46 10.29
N ALA A 166 4.94 -10.42 9.46
CA ALA A 166 5.43 -11.71 9.93
C ALA A 166 6.66 -11.47 10.82
N GLY A 167 6.46 -11.48 12.13
CA GLY A 167 7.50 -11.37 13.15
C GLY A 167 7.64 -9.99 13.78
N GLY A 168 6.90 -9.73 14.85
CA GLY A 168 7.33 -8.91 15.99
C GLY A 168 7.77 -7.47 15.70
N GLY A 169 7.05 -6.73 14.89
CA GLY A 169 7.21 -5.29 14.82
C GLY A 169 6.40 -4.63 15.95
N LYS A 170 6.99 -3.70 16.68
CA LYS A 170 6.25 -2.83 17.59
C LYS A 170 5.28 -2.00 16.76
N GLY A 171 3.99 -2.32 16.84
CA GLY A 171 2.94 -1.45 16.35
C GLY A 171 2.68 -0.37 17.40
N ASP A 172 2.99 0.84 17.06
CA ASP A 172 2.62 1.98 17.89
C ASP A 172 1.71 2.89 17.06
N LEU A 173 0.49 3.10 17.53
CA LEU A 173 -0.34 4.23 17.13
C LEU A 173 0.22 5.46 17.87
N TYR A 174 0.62 6.46 17.13
CA TYR A 174 1.05 7.75 17.67
C TYR A 174 -0.05 8.79 17.63
#